data_ce5d8f5e402da7768a61b6d41d892abf
#
_entry.id   ce5d8f5e402da7768a61b6d41d892abf
#
_cell.length_a   1.000
_cell.length_b   1.000
_cell.length_c   1.000
_cell.angle_alpha   90.00
_cell.angle_beta   90.00
_cell.angle_gamma   90.00
#
_symmetry.space_group_name_H-M   'P 1'
#
loop_
_entity.id
_entity.type
_entity.pdbx_description
1 polymer ?
#
loop_
_entity_poly.entity_id
_entity_poly.type
_entity_poly.pdbx_seq_one_letter_code
_entity_poly.pdbx_strand_id
1 'polypeptide(L)'
;MNGQVLVLNATYEPLNVCSLRRACVLLLKAKAELIETLEKPLRSATASLPYPVVIRLLSYVRRPRAAARRITRRAVFARDGYSCQYCGVEGVRLTVDHVLPRARGGPSSWDNAVTACAPCNLRKGDRLPHEIGMRLRTKPRPPSPSLFLTLQATEVPHAWLDYLPRQRVR
;
A
#
# COMPACT_ATOMS: atom_id res chain seq x y z
N MET A 1 9.36 -7.70 -20.43
CA MET A 1 9.59 -8.24 -19.08
C MET A 1 9.20 -7.17 -18.06
N ASN A 2 8.03 -7.31 -17.44
CA ASN A 2 7.52 -6.33 -16.46
C ASN A 2 7.94 -6.71 -15.03
N GLY A 3 9.24 -6.95 -14.81
CA GLY A 3 9.74 -7.22 -13.46
C GLY A 3 9.65 -5.99 -12.57
N GLN A 4 9.16 -6.19 -11.34
CA GLN A 4 9.15 -5.18 -10.28
C GLN A 4 10.19 -5.53 -9.23
N VAL A 5 10.85 -4.53 -8.68
CA VAL A 5 11.95 -4.66 -7.73
C VAL A 5 11.62 -3.85 -6.48
N LEU A 6 11.76 -4.46 -5.31
CA LEU A 6 11.64 -3.75 -4.04
C LEU A 6 12.88 -2.90 -3.79
N VAL A 7 12.66 -1.65 -3.48
CA VAL A 7 13.72 -0.70 -3.11
C VAL A 7 13.68 -0.46 -1.61
N LEU A 8 14.76 -0.81 -0.94
CA LEU A 8 14.98 -0.50 0.46
C LEU A 8 15.73 0.82 0.62
N ASN A 9 15.46 1.51 1.70
CA ASN A 9 16.27 2.64 2.13
C ASN A 9 17.64 2.16 2.67
N ALA A 10 18.58 3.05 2.87
CA ALA A 10 19.87 2.74 3.51
C ALA A 10 19.72 2.05 4.88
N THR A 11 18.61 2.28 5.57
CA THR A 11 18.23 1.67 6.86
C THR A 11 17.48 0.34 6.74
N TYR A 12 17.45 -0.31 5.56
CA TYR A 12 16.69 -1.52 5.26
C TYR A 12 15.16 -1.38 5.33
N GLU A 13 14.65 -0.17 5.55
CA GLU A 13 13.21 0.06 5.51
C GLU A 13 12.70 0.01 4.06
N PRO A 14 11.60 -0.69 3.78
CA PRO A 14 11.02 -0.72 2.44
C PRO A 14 10.54 0.69 2.04
N LEU A 15 11.06 1.20 0.93
CA LEU A 15 10.85 2.57 0.47
C LEU A 15 9.84 2.66 -0.67
N ASN A 16 10.05 1.86 -1.72
CA ASN A 16 9.27 1.92 -2.94
C ASN A 16 9.38 0.62 -3.75
N VAL A 17 8.52 0.47 -4.76
CA VAL A 17 8.64 -0.54 -5.81
C VAL A 17 8.96 0.17 -7.11
N CYS A 18 9.95 -0.31 -7.85
CA CYS A 18 10.31 0.25 -9.13
C CYS A 18 10.35 -0.82 -10.24
N SER A 19 10.42 -0.38 -11.49
CA SER A 19 10.62 -1.29 -12.61
C SER A 19 12.04 -1.87 -12.59
N LEU A 20 12.19 -3.06 -13.16
CA LEU A 20 13.48 -3.72 -13.34
C LEU A 20 14.51 -2.80 -14.00
N ARG A 21 14.11 -2.09 -15.08
CA ARG A 21 14.98 -1.11 -15.76
C ARG A 21 15.50 -0.04 -14.80
N ARG A 22 14.65 0.49 -13.93
CA ARG A 22 15.04 1.51 -12.95
C ARG A 22 16.00 0.95 -11.93
N ALA A 23 15.77 -0.27 -11.43
CA ALA A 23 16.68 -0.95 -10.51
C ALA A 23 18.09 -1.14 -11.13
N CYS A 24 18.17 -1.65 -12.35
CA CYS A 24 19.44 -1.78 -13.08
C CYS A 24 20.19 -0.43 -13.21
N VAL A 25 19.48 0.65 -13.52
CA VAL A 25 20.10 1.99 -13.61
C VAL A 25 20.65 2.43 -12.26
N LEU A 26 19.97 2.14 -11.14
CA LEU A 26 20.46 2.48 -9.81
C LEU A 26 21.70 1.68 -9.43
N LEU A 27 21.75 0.39 -9.75
CA LEU A 27 22.89 -0.49 -9.52
C LEU A 27 24.10 -0.06 -10.36
N LEU A 28 23.94 0.16 -11.66
CA LEU A 28 25.00 0.57 -12.58
C LEU A 28 25.60 1.96 -12.22
N LYS A 29 24.77 2.84 -11.64
CA LYS A 29 25.22 4.16 -11.14
C LYS A 29 25.80 4.11 -9.73
N ALA A 30 26.01 2.94 -9.15
CA ALA A 30 26.47 2.74 -7.77
C ALA A 30 25.65 3.56 -6.74
N LYS A 31 24.33 3.73 -6.99
CA LYS A 31 23.39 4.39 -6.05
C LYS A 31 22.64 3.40 -5.18
N ALA A 32 22.68 2.13 -5.53
CA ALA A 32 22.09 1.02 -4.79
C ALA A 32 23.02 -0.19 -4.84
N GLU A 33 22.85 -1.07 -3.89
CA GLU A 33 23.45 -2.41 -3.86
C GLU A 33 22.37 -3.48 -4.03
N LEU A 34 22.79 -4.64 -4.47
CA LEU A 34 21.95 -5.80 -4.69
C LEU A 34 21.80 -6.60 -3.39
N ILE A 35 20.56 -6.87 -2.99
CA ILE A 35 20.26 -7.63 -1.76
C ILE A 35 19.73 -9.02 -2.12
N GLU A 36 18.69 -9.11 -2.95
CA GLU A 36 18.10 -10.37 -3.37
C GLU A 36 18.02 -10.48 -4.89
N THR A 37 18.27 -11.68 -5.40
CA THR A 37 18.28 -12.01 -6.82
C THR A 37 17.42 -13.22 -7.14
N LEU A 38 16.98 -13.32 -8.39
CA LEU A 38 16.55 -14.59 -8.95
C LEU A 38 17.76 -15.34 -9.51
N GLU A 39 17.69 -16.67 -9.53
CA GLU A 39 18.72 -17.52 -10.15
C GLU A 39 18.89 -17.25 -11.65
N LYS A 40 17.84 -16.78 -12.31
CA LYS A 40 17.84 -16.44 -13.73
C LYS A 40 18.54 -15.09 -13.98
N PRO A 41 19.67 -15.03 -14.68
CA PRO A 41 20.37 -13.77 -14.96
C PRO A 41 19.64 -12.92 -16.01
N LEU A 42 19.83 -11.61 -15.92
CA LEU A 42 19.51 -10.68 -16.98
C LEU A 42 20.64 -10.72 -18.02
N ARG A 43 20.31 -11.05 -19.25
CA ARG A 43 21.27 -11.06 -20.36
C ARG A 43 21.03 -9.85 -21.26
N SER A 44 22.09 -9.17 -21.62
CA SER A 44 22.15 -8.19 -22.70
C SER A 44 23.12 -8.68 -23.77
N ALA A 45 23.25 -7.97 -24.88
CA ALA A 45 24.20 -8.32 -25.96
C ALA A 45 25.66 -8.37 -25.46
N THR A 46 26.01 -7.58 -24.45
CA THR A 46 27.38 -7.39 -23.98
C THR A 46 27.63 -7.74 -22.50
N ALA A 47 26.58 -8.03 -21.73
CA ALA A 47 26.72 -8.25 -20.28
C ALA A 47 25.65 -9.20 -19.73
N SER A 48 26.01 -9.91 -18.68
CA SER A 48 25.10 -10.68 -17.84
C SER A 48 25.10 -10.10 -16.44
N LEU A 49 23.93 -9.74 -15.93
CA LEU A 49 23.75 -9.18 -14.59
C LEU A 49 22.81 -10.08 -13.78
N PRO A 50 23.00 -10.20 -12.45
CA PRO A 50 22.02 -10.85 -11.60
C PRO A 50 20.65 -10.17 -11.73
N TYR A 51 19.56 -10.94 -11.74
CA TYR A 51 18.21 -10.39 -11.82
C TYR A 51 17.82 -9.81 -10.43
N PRO A 52 17.74 -8.48 -10.26
CA PRO A 52 17.43 -7.90 -8.96
C PRO A 52 15.97 -8.13 -8.57
N VAL A 53 15.74 -8.58 -7.36
CA VAL A 53 14.42 -8.70 -6.72
C VAL A 53 14.27 -7.67 -5.61
N VAL A 54 15.35 -7.46 -4.84
CA VAL A 54 15.46 -6.47 -3.78
C VAL A 54 16.77 -5.72 -3.95
N ILE A 55 16.72 -4.39 -3.92
CA ILE A 55 17.90 -3.51 -3.91
C ILE A 55 17.81 -2.56 -2.72
N ARG A 56 18.95 -2.14 -2.18
CA ARG A 56 19.07 -1.16 -1.09
C ARG A 56 19.78 0.09 -1.59
N LEU A 57 19.23 1.26 -1.28
CA LEU A 57 19.91 2.53 -1.57
C LEU A 57 21.12 2.72 -0.64
N LEU A 58 22.20 3.25 -1.17
CA LEU A 58 23.40 3.58 -0.38
C LEU A 58 23.22 4.88 0.44
N SER A 59 22.33 5.77 -0.02
CA SER A 59 22.03 7.01 0.68
C SER A 59 20.62 6.98 1.24
N TYR A 60 20.43 7.57 2.43
CA TYR A 60 19.11 7.66 3.06
C TYR A 60 18.18 8.62 2.31
N VAL A 61 16.96 8.18 2.06
CA VAL A 61 15.88 8.98 1.45
C VAL A 61 14.77 9.15 2.47
N ARG A 62 14.44 10.41 2.79
CA ARG A 62 13.31 10.72 3.69
C ARG A 62 12.00 10.32 3.06
N ARG A 63 11.24 9.47 3.77
CA ARG A 63 9.91 9.04 3.31
C ARG A 63 8.85 10.08 3.66
N PRO A 64 7.89 10.35 2.74
CA PRO A 64 6.71 11.12 3.09
C PRO A 64 5.92 10.39 4.19
N ARG A 65 5.35 11.15 5.12
CA ARG A 65 4.45 10.59 6.13
C ARG A 65 3.27 9.88 5.46
N ALA A 66 2.81 8.75 6.01
CA ALA A 66 1.70 7.98 5.45
C ALA A 66 0.42 8.84 5.29
N ALA A 67 0.18 9.76 6.22
CA ALA A 67 -0.95 10.70 6.16
C ALA A 67 -0.90 11.64 4.95
N ALA A 68 0.29 11.96 4.41
CA ALA A 68 0.45 12.81 3.23
C ALA A 68 0.21 12.08 1.90
N ARG A 69 0.02 10.76 1.92
CA ARG A 69 -0.25 9.99 0.70
C ARG A 69 -1.71 10.15 0.27
N ARG A 70 -1.90 10.34 -1.02
CA ARG A 70 -3.24 10.48 -1.62
C ARG A 70 -4.14 9.29 -1.29
N ILE A 71 -5.36 9.59 -0.85
CA ILE A 71 -6.39 8.59 -0.59
C ILE A 71 -6.93 8.07 -1.93
N THR A 72 -6.96 6.76 -2.09
CA THR A 72 -7.61 6.09 -3.22
C THR A 72 -8.58 5.02 -2.71
N ARG A 73 -9.62 4.72 -3.48
CA ARG A 73 -10.59 3.67 -3.11
C ARG A 73 -9.92 2.35 -2.83
N ARG A 74 -8.97 1.93 -3.71
CA ARG A 74 -8.22 0.69 -3.55
C ARG A 74 -7.44 0.66 -2.24
N ALA A 75 -6.82 1.78 -1.86
CA ALA A 75 -6.04 1.84 -0.63
C ALA A 75 -6.91 1.86 0.64
N VAL A 76 -8.10 2.48 0.59
CA VAL A 76 -9.08 2.41 1.69
C VAL A 76 -9.58 0.98 1.84
N PHE A 77 -9.98 0.31 0.76
CA PHE A 77 -10.43 -1.07 0.79
C PHE A 77 -9.37 -2.02 1.33
N ALA A 78 -8.13 -1.92 0.86
CA ALA A 78 -7.02 -2.75 1.32
C ALA A 78 -6.68 -2.50 2.80
N ARG A 79 -6.73 -1.25 3.29
CA ARG A 79 -6.55 -0.92 4.70
C ARG A 79 -7.59 -1.59 5.58
N ASP A 80 -8.83 -1.65 5.11
CA ASP A 80 -9.99 -2.17 5.84
C ASP A 80 -10.22 -3.67 5.58
N GLY A 81 -9.24 -4.36 4.95
CA GLY A 81 -9.30 -5.79 4.67
C GLY A 81 -10.44 -6.18 3.71
N TYR A 82 -10.82 -5.28 2.79
CA TYR A 82 -11.94 -5.48 1.85
C TYR A 82 -13.26 -5.85 2.55
N SER A 83 -13.47 -5.39 3.78
CA SER A 83 -14.65 -5.62 4.60
C SER A 83 -15.40 -4.33 4.93
N CYS A 84 -16.70 -4.40 5.08
CA CYS A 84 -17.52 -3.27 5.53
C CYS A 84 -17.19 -2.90 6.98
N GLN A 85 -16.79 -1.66 7.24
CA GLN A 85 -16.43 -1.22 8.59
C GLN A 85 -17.62 -0.98 9.52
N TYR A 86 -18.84 -1.14 9.02
CA TYR A 86 -20.06 -1.09 9.84
C TYR A 86 -20.60 -2.47 10.20
N CYS A 87 -20.83 -3.35 9.23
CA CYS A 87 -21.41 -4.67 9.45
C CYS A 87 -20.43 -5.85 9.32
N GLY A 88 -19.25 -5.63 8.77
CA GLY A 88 -18.21 -6.65 8.61
C GLY A 88 -18.35 -7.53 7.37
N VAL A 89 -19.38 -7.35 6.54
CA VAL A 89 -19.57 -8.19 5.35
C VAL A 89 -18.40 -8.03 4.36
N GLU A 90 -18.00 -9.14 3.76
CA GLU A 90 -16.98 -9.27 2.74
C GLU A 90 -17.57 -9.84 1.44
N GLY A 91 -16.81 -9.81 0.34
CA GLY A 91 -17.23 -10.43 -0.92
C GLY A 91 -18.39 -9.74 -1.65
N VAL A 92 -18.79 -8.53 -1.21
CA VAL A 92 -19.87 -7.75 -1.81
C VAL A 92 -19.32 -6.47 -2.46
N ARG A 93 -20.17 -5.77 -3.21
CA ARG A 93 -19.84 -4.46 -3.76
C ARG A 93 -19.56 -3.46 -2.65
N LEU A 94 -18.32 -3.01 -2.58
CA LEU A 94 -17.84 -2.04 -1.58
C LEU A 94 -17.79 -0.62 -2.15
N THR A 95 -18.00 0.34 -1.27
CA THR A 95 -17.92 1.78 -1.50
C THR A 95 -17.02 2.43 -0.47
N VAL A 96 -16.57 3.66 -0.70
CA VAL A 96 -15.93 4.49 0.33
C VAL A 96 -16.98 5.43 0.90
N ASP A 97 -17.11 5.40 2.21
CA ASP A 97 -17.96 6.31 2.97
C ASP A 97 -17.12 7.30 3.78
N HIS A 98 -17.66 8.49 4.00
CA HIS A 98 -17.10 9.49 4.92
C HIS A 98 -17.83 9.41 6.25
N VAL A 99 -17.13 9.04 7.33
CA VAL A 99 -17.72 8.89 8.68
C VAL A 99 -18.42 10.16 9.11
N LEU A 100 -17.74 11.32 9.05
CA LEU A 100 -18.35 12.64 9.03
C LEU A 100 -18.71 12.95 7.58
N PRO A 101 -20.01 13.08 7.23
CA PRO A 101 -20.43 13.28 5.85
C PRO A 101 -19.86 14.55 5.24
N ARG A 102 -19.58 14.52 3.94
CA ARG A 102 -19.09 15.69 3.20
C ARG A 102 -20.07 16.87 3.25
N ALA A 103 -21.37 16.60 3.22
CA ALA A 103 -22.42 17.60 3.39
C ALA A 103 -22.36 18.33 4.73
N ARG A 104 -21.70 17.74 5.74
CA ARG A 104 -21.46 18.32 7.07
C ARG A 104 -20.02 18.79 7.26
N GLY A 105 -19.27 19.03 6.19
CA GLY A 105 -17.89 19.50 6.24
C GLY A 105 -16.85 18.41 6.46
N GLY A 106 -17.20 17.13 6.32
CA GLY A 106 -16.28 16.00 6.50
C GLY A 106 -15.15 16.02 5.45
N PRO A 107 -13.87 16.00 5.89
CA PRO A 107 -12.74 15.99 4.99
C PRO A 107 -12.55 14.64 4.31
N SER A 108 -11.98 14.64 3.11
CA SER A 108 -11.46 13.44 2.47
C SER A 108 -10.08 13.10 3.03
N SER A 109 -10.05 12.58 4.26
CA SER A 109 -8.84 12.21 5.00
C SER A 109 -8.85 10.75 5.39
N TRP A 110 -7.67 10.19 5.70
CA TRP A 110 -7.54 8.81 6.15
C TRP A 110 -8.31 8.51 7.43
N ASP A 111 -8.47 9.51 8.29
CA ASP A 111 -9.19 9.40 9.57
C ASP A 111 -10.70 9.54 9.42
N ASN A 112 -11.18 9.89 8.20
CA ASN A 112 -12.61 10.09 7.94
C ASN A 112 -13.17 9.18 6.84
N ALA A 113 -12.33 8.51 6.04
CA ALA A 113 -12.76 7.61 4.97
C ALA A 113 -12.72 6.15 5.44
N VAL A 114 -13.80 5.39 5.20
CA VAL A 114 -13.91 3.96 5.55
C VAL A 114 -14.54 3.17 4.42
N THR A 115 -14.26 1.86 4.40
CA THR A 115 -14.94 0.91 3.52
C THR A 115 -16.33 0.62 4.05
N ALA A 116 -17.33 0.71 3.19
CA ALA A 116 -18.71 0.38 3.51
C ALA A 116 -19.34 -0.46 2.38
N CYS A 117 -20.22 -1.41 2.72
CA CYS A 117 -21.10 -2.03 1.72
C CYS A 117 -22.19 -1.04 1.29
N ALA A 118 -22.74 -1.23 0.10
CA ALA A 118 -23.76 -0.32 -0.44
C ALA A 118 -24.97 -0.15 0.50
N PRO A 119 -25.53 -1.22 1.12
CA PRO A 119 -26.65 -1.08 2.07
C PRO A 119 -26.29 -0.23 3.30
N CYS A 120 -25.13 -0.45 3.92
CA CYS A 120 -24.71 0.34 5.09
C CYS A 120 -24.46 1.81 4.73
N ASN A 121 -23.82 2.05 3.58
CA ASN A 121 -23.57 3.40 3.11
C ASN A 121 -24.86 4.17 2.81
N LEU A 122 -25.83 3.51 2.16
CA LEU A 122 -27.15 4.08 1.88
C LEU A 122 -27.93 4.34 3.18
N ARG A 123 -27.94 3.37 4.12
CA ARG A 123 -28.58 3.52 5.44
C ARG A 123 -28.01 4.69 6.22
N LYS A 124 -26.68 4.88 6.14
CA LYS A 124 -26.02 5.99 6.84
C LYS A 124 -26.37 7.34 6.20
N GLY A 125 -26.28 7.45 4.88
CA GLY A 125 -26.51 8.70 4.15
C GLY A 125 -25.61 9.82 4.69
N ASP A 126 -26.20 10.98 4.95
CA ASP A 126 -25.57 12.21 5.47
C ASP A 126 -25.62 12.32 7.01
N ARG A 127 -25.96 11.24 7.70
CA ARG A 127 -26.01 11.17 9.17
C ARG A 127 -24.71 10.66 9.75
N LEU A 128 -24.44 11.01 11.01
CA LEU A 128 -23.34 10.41 11.77
C LEU A 128 -23.71 8.97 12.18
N PRO A 129 -22.76 8.04 12.27
CA PRO A 129 -23.04 6.66 12.64
C PRO A 129 -23.84 6.54 13.95
N HIS A 130 -23.48 7.30 14.97
CA HIS A 130 -24.14 7.23 16.27
C HIS A 130 -25.61 7.75 16.25
N GLU A 131 -25.95 8.69 15.34
CA GLU A 131 -27.33 9.20 15.18
C GLU A 131 -28.31 8.13 14.72
N ILE A 132 -27.81 7.03 14.15
CA ILE A 132 -28.63 5.95 13.59
C ILE A 132 -28.28 4.57 14.18
N GLY A 133 -27.63 4.57 15.35
CA GLY A 133 -27.25 3.33 16.03
C GLY A 133 -26.21 2.49 15.30
N MET A 134 -25.46 3.05 14.35
CA MET A 134 -24.33 2.39 13.70
C MET A 134 -23.04 2.65 14.45
N ARG A 135 -22.14 1.67 14.43
CA ARG A 135 -20.81 1.79 15.03
C ARG A 135 -19.75 1.33 14.04
N LEU A 136 -18.60 1.97 14.08
CA LEU A 136 -17.42 1.52 13.36
C LEU A 136 -16.76 0.36 14.08
N ARG A 137 -16.39 -0.68 13.37
CA ARG A 137 -15.61 -1.82 13.87
C ARG A 137 -14.20 -1.40 14.27
N THR A 138 -13.62 -0.48 13.49
CA THR A 138 -12.28 0.03 13.72
C THR A 138 -12.24 1.54 13.48
N LYS A 139 -11.54 2.27 14.34
CA LYS A 139 -11.32 3.70 14.11
C LYS A 139 -10.41 3.89 12.88
N PRO A 140 -10.84 4.64 11.86
CA PRO A 140 -10.02 4.84 10.68
C PRO A 140 -8.73 5.60 11.02
N ARG A 141 -7.63 5.16 10.40
CA ARG A 141 -6.29 5.72 10.55
C ARG A 141 -5.55 5.63 9.22
N PRO A 142 -4.49 6.42 9.01
CA PRO A 142 -3.61 6.21 7.86
C PRO A 142 -3.07 4.77 7.84
N PRO A 143 -3.03 4.12 6.66
CA PRO A 143 -2.51 2.77 6.54
C PRO A 143 -1.00 2.72 6.75
N SER A 144 -0.48 1.53 7.02
CA SER A 144 0.97 1.32 7.12
C SER A 144 1.67 1.66 5.79
N PRO A 145 2.92 2.13 5.84
CA PRO A 145 3.70 2.38 4.62
C PRO A 145 3.84 1.13 3.72
N SER A 146 3.90 -0.07 4.30
CA SER A 146 3.99 -1.33 3.59
C SER A 146 2.76 -1.63 2.73
N LEU A 147 1.56 -1.24 3.17
CA LEU A 147 0.36 -1.43 2.38
C LEU A 147 0.45 -0.74 1.01
N PHE A 148 1.03 0.45 0.95
CA PHE A 148 1.20 1.15 -0.34
C PHE A 148 2.17 0.44 -1.27
N LEU A 149 3.17 -0.26 -0.73
CA LEU A 149 4.12 -1.04 -1.52
C LEU A 149 3.45 -2.27 -2.14
N THR A 150 2.68 -3.02 -1.34
CA THR A 150 1.92 -4.16 -1.84
C THR A 150 0.86 -3.76 -2.87
N LEU A 151 0.24 -2.59 -2.70
CA LEU A 151 -0.71 -2.06 -3.68
C LEU A 151 -0.07 -1.60 -5.00
N GLN A 152 1.21 -1.25 -5.01
CA GLN A 152 1.96 -0.90 -6.23
C GLN A 152 2.47 -2.14 -6.96
N ALA A 153 2.67 -3.24 -6.26
CA ALA A 153 3.11 -4.49 -6.84
C ALA A 153 1.99 -5.16 -7.63
N THR A 154 2.33 -5.69 -8.80
CA THR A 154 1.43 -6.56 -9.57
C THR A 154 1.32 -7.91 -8.87
N GLU A 155 2.47 -8.39 -8.36
CA GLU A 155 2.62 -9.60 -7.57
C GLU A 155 3.69 -9.33 -6.51
N VAL A 156 3.52 -9.87 -5.32
CA VAL A 156 4.48 -9.73 -4.22
C VAL A 156 5.37 -10.98 -4.18
N PRO A 157 6.62 -10.90 -4.65
CA PRO A 157 7.55 -12.02 -4.59
C PRO A 157 7.80 -12.46 -3.15
N HIS A 158 8.02 -13.76 -2.93
CA HIS A 158 8.30 -14.31 -1.60
C HIS A 158 9.48 -13.61 -0.92
N ALA A 159 10.55 -13.32 -1.67
CA ALA A 159 11.73 -12.60 -1.18
C ALA A 159 11.46 -11.20 -0.61
N TRP A 160 10.30 -10.58 -0.92
CA TRP A 160 9.95 -9.29 -0.33
C TRP A 160 9.36 -9.41 1.07
N LEU A 161 8.82 -10.59 1.44
CA LEU A 161 8.09 -10.79 2.70
C LEU A 161 8.97 -10.54 3.92
N ASP A 162 10.27 -10.82 3.82
CA ASP A 162 11.25 -10.62 4.91
C ASP A 162 11.50 -9.13 5.20
N TYR A 163 11.24 -8.28 4.20
CA TYR A 163 11.45 -6.82 4.30
C TYR A 163 10.15 -6.04 4.53
N LEU A 164 8.99 -6.69 4.32
CA LEU A 164 7.70 -6.04 4.55
C LEU A 164 7.28 -6.23 6.02
N PRO A 165 6.88 -5.17 6.74
CA PRO A 165 6.35 -5.32 8.08
C PRO A 165 5.16 -6.29 8.07
N ARG A 166 5.19 -7.30 8.93
CA ARG A 166 4.08 -8.24 9.07
C ARG A 166 2.79 -7.47 9.34
N GLN A 167 1.80 -7.65 8.48
CA GLN A 167 0.47 -7.13 8.76
C GLN A 167 -0.03 -7.85 10.02
N ARG A 168 -0.21 -7.11 11.12
CA ARG A 168 -0.97 -7.65 12.25
C ARG A 168 -2.42 -7.75 11.78
N VAL A 169 -2.80 -8.92 11.32
CA VAL A 169 -4.21 -9.32 11.21
C VAL A 169 -4.70 -9.37 12.66
N ARG A 170 -5.56 -8.44 13.03
CA ARG A 170 -6.36 -8.50 14.27
C ARG A 170 -7.75 -8.93 13.90
#